data_a7b6eac97ea1b7011f28d76e8cff7971
#
_entry.id   a7b6eac97ea1b7011f28d76e8cff7971
#
_cell.length_a   1.000
_cell.length_b   1.000
_cell.length_c   1.000
_cell.angle_alpha   90.00
_cell.angle_beta   90.00
_cell.angle_gamma   90.00
#
_symmetry.space_group_name_H-M   'P 1'
#
loop_
_entity.id
_entity.type
_entity.pdbx_description
1 polymer ?
#
loop_
_entity_poly.entity_id
_entity_poly.type
_entity_poly.pdbx_seq_one_letter_code
_entity_poly.pdbx_strand_id
1 'polypeptide(L)'
;TSIGNTFMGDQAGMQATSGNSNTFFGASAGYELVGGNSNVCIGNSVNTGHSGSVGRIVMGSSCSGVAATTVTFGVGSNTASLGLDGSDTSWAAASSDERLKENIETSKLGLNFINDLRPVNYNWKKAKDVPVDMPQYKEGSEEPVLGFEYGKSQHGFIAQECKAVQDKYADDLADGFNFWIEKEDGTQTVADGNLIPVLVKAVQELST
;
A
#
# COMPACT_ATOMS: atom_id res chain seq x y z
N THR A 1 -26.43 -26.25 -7.25
CA THR A 1 -25.26 -27.01 -6.76
C THR A 1 -24.00 -26.14 -6.83
N SER A 2 -23.36 -25.95 -5.69
CA SER A 2 -22.04 -25.26 -5.61
C SER A 2 -20.91 -26.28 -5.75
N ILE A 3 -19.86 -25.96 -6.52
CA ILE A 3 -18.75 -26.88 -6.77
C ILE A 3 -17.42 -26.14 -6.49
N GLY A 4 -16.48 -26.85 -5.84
CA GLY A 4 -15.10 -26.38 -5.69
C GLY A 4 -14.93 -25.23 -4.70
N ASN A 5 -15.84 -25.04 -3.76
CA ASN A 5 -15.69 -24.04 -2.71
C ASN A 5 -14.90 -24.60 -1.52
N THR A 6 -14.05 -23.75 -0.93
CA THR A 6 -13.30 -24.05 0.30
C THR A 6 -13.59 -22.96 1.34
N PHE A 7 -14.28 -23.33 2.42
CA PHE A 7 -14.61 -22.41 3.51
C PHE A 7 -14.03 -22.94 4.82
N MET A 8 -13.24 -22.11 5.51
CA MET A 8 -12.62 -22.44 6.79
C MET A 8 -12.72 -21.24 7.74
N GLY A 9 -13.43 -21.41 8.83
CA GLY A 9 -13.68 -20.41 9.87
C GLY A 9 -15.15 -20.38 10.27
N ASP A 10 -15.42 -19.83 11.46
CA ASP A 10 -16.80 -19.64 11.91
C ASP A 10 -17.56 -18.74 10.93
N GLN A 11 -18.72 -19.16 10.45
CA GLN A 11 -19.56 -18.45 9.48
C GLN A 11 -18.89 -18.09 8.14
N ALA A 12 -17.76 -18.72 7.80
CA ALA A 12 -17.14 -18.49 6.49
C ALA A 12 -18.11 -18.94 5.38
N GLY A 13 -18.41 -18.05 4.43
CA GLY A 13 -19.32 -18.27 3.32
C GLY A 13 -20.77 -18.58 3.74
N MET A 14 -21.22 -18.15 4.92
CA MET A 14 -22.51 -18.57 5.51
C MET A 14 -23.72 -18.31 4.61
N GLN A 15 -23.71 -17.25 3.81
CA GLN A 15 -24.79 -16.92 2.88
C GLN A 15 -24.62 -17.54 1.49
N ALA A 16 -23.54 -18.28 1.23
CA ALA A 16 -23.28 -18.86 -0.08
C ALA A 16 -24.25 -20.01 -0.40
N THR A 17 -25.29 -19.73 -1.18
CA THR A 17 -26.30 -20.71 -1.64
C THR A 17 -25.99 -21.23 -3.02
N SER A 18 -25.25 -20.51 -3.83
CA SER A 18 -24.79 -20.90 -5.16
C SER A 18 -23.40 -20.28 -5.42
N GLY A 19 -22.81 -20.55 -6.56
CA GLY A 19 -21.47 -20.08 -6.88
C GLY A 19 -20.39 -21.14 -6.69
N ASN A 20 -19.30 -20.98 -7.41
CA ASN A 20 -18.27 -21.99 -7.55
C ASN A 20 -16.87 -21.43 -7.32
N SER A 21 -15.93 -22.29 -6.92
CA SER A 21 -14.50 -21.97 -6.86
C SER A 21 -14.18 -20.79 -5.94
N ASN A 22 -14.93 -20.63 -4.85
CA ASN A 22 -14.63 -19.60 -3.84
C ASN A 22 -13.77 -20.19 -2.72
N THR A 23 -12.80 -19.41 -2.25
CA THR A 23 -11.90 -19.77 -1.14
C THR A 23 -12.01 -18.74 -0.03
N PHE A 24 -12.60 -19.12 1.12
CA PHE A 24 -12.77 -18.23 2.27
C PHE A 24 -12.08 -18.82 3.50
N PHE A 25 -11.16 -18.01 4.07
CA PHE A 25 -10.36 -18.42 5.21
C PHE A 25 -10.39 -17.35 6.30
N GLY A 26 -11.05 -17.63 7.41
CA GLY A 26 -11.22 -16.74 8.55
C GLY A 26 -12.67 -16.65 9.02
N ALA A 27 -12.89 -16.21 10.26
CA ALA A 27 -14.23 -16.03 10.79
C ALA A 27 -14.98 -14.97 9.96
N SER A 28 -16.22 -15.31 9.55
CA SER A 28 -17.08 -14.49 8.68
C SER A 28 -16.45 -14.06 7.34
N ALA A 29 -15.40 -14.75 6.88
CA ALA A 29 -14.83 -14.50 5.56
C ALA A 29 -15.83 -14.85 4.45
N GLY A 30 -16.07 -13.92 3.51
CA GLY A 30 -17.02 -14.11 2.42
C GLY A 30 -18.47 -14.22 2.86
N TYR A 31 -18.82 -13.75 4.06
CA TYR A 31 -20.17 -13.89 4.64
C TYR A 31 -21.29 -13.40 3.71
N GLU A 32 -21.06 -12.27 3.01
CA GLU A 32 -22.07 -11.62 2.16
C GLU A 32 -22.25 -12.27 0.77
N LEU A 33 -21.36 -13.19 0.39
CA LEU A 33 -21.45 -13.80 -0.93
C LEU A 33 -22.62 -14.78 -1.01
N VAL A 34 -23.53 -14.57 -1.95
CA VAL A 34 -24.68 -15.45 -2.19
C VAL A 34 -24.43 -16.37 -3.38
N GLY A 35 -23.98 -15.86 -4.51
CA GLY A 35 -23.92 -16.60 -5.77
C GLY A 35 -22.70 -16.31 -6.66
N GLY A 36 -21.67 -15.64 -6.15
CA GLY A 36 -20.47 -15.29 -6.90
C GLY A 36 -19.49 -16.44 -7.13
N ASN A 37 -18.52 -16.22 -8.03
CA ASN A 37 -17.57 -17.26 -8.44
C ASN A 37 -16.12 -16.78 -8.34
N SER A 38 -15.20 -17.72 -8.10
CA SER A 38 -13.73 -17.48 -8.17
C SER A 38 -13.25 -16.35 -7.26
N ASN A 39 -13.84 -16.21 -6.07
CA ASN A 39 -13.42 -15.22 -5.10
C ASN A 39 -12.53 -15.85 -4.03
N VAL A 40 -11.58 -15.05 -3.53
CA VAL A 40 -10.71 -15.38 -2.40
C VAL A 40 -10.90 -14.33 -1.32
N CYS A 41 -11.31 -14.73 -0.10
CA CYS A 41 -11.37 -13.86 1.08
C CYS A 41 -10.53 -14.47 2.20
N ILE A 42 -9.52 -13.74 2.66
CA ILE A 42 -8.61 -14.20 3.72
C ILE A 42 -8.58 -13.18 4.86
N GLY A 43 -9.01 -13.60 6.05
CA GLY A 43 -9.01 -12.81 7.28
C GLY A 43 -10.37 -12.69 7.92
N ASN A 44 -10.43 -12.07 9.10
CA ASN A 44 -11.67 -11.91 9.86
C ASN A 44 -12.59 -10.86 9.21
N SER A 45 -13.86 -11.23 9.00
CA SER A 45 -14.90 -10.36 8.43
C SER A 45 -14.51 -9.71 7.09
N VAL A 46 -13.68 -10.39 6.31
CA VAL A 46 -13.30 -9.96 4.97
C VAL A 46 -14.37 -10.38 3.99
N ASN A 47 -14.88 -9.45 3.19
CA ASN A 47 -15.97 -9.70 2.27
C ASN A 47 -15.63 -9.38 0.83
N THR A 48 -16.40 -9.95 -0.08
CA THR A 48 -16.28 -9.66 -1.51
C THR A 48 -16.85 -8.27 -1.89
N GLY A 49 -17.64 -7.64 -1.00
CA GLY A 49 -18.25 -6.33 -1.20
C GLY A 49 -19.52 -6.36 -2.07
N HIS A 50 -19.95 -7.54 -2.55
CA HIS A 50 -21.20 -7.70 -3.28
C HIS A 50 -21.61 -9.19 -3.33
N SER A 51 -22.90 -9.47 -3.22
CA SER A 51 -23.43 -10.83 -3.12
C SER A 51 -23.21 -11.72 -4.35
N GLY A 52 -23.01 -11.16 -5.52
CA GLY A 52 -22.73 -11.84 -6.80
C GLY A 52 -21.31 -11.61 -7.34
N SER A 53 -20.36 -11.30 -6.50
CA SER A 53 -18.98 -10.96 -6.88
C SER A 53 -18.27 -12.06 -7.67
N VAL A 54 -17.43 -11.67 -8.62
CA VAL A 54 -16.64 -12.59 -9.45
C VAL A 54 -15.17 -12.15 -9.49
N GLY A 55 -14.25 -13.11 -9.27
CA GLY A 55 -12.82 -12.93 -9.47
C GLY A 55 -12.17 -11.92 -8.52
N ARG A 56 -12.66 -11.75 -7.31
CA ARG A 56 -12.07 -10.86 -6.30
C ARG A 56 -11.13 -11.60 -5.38
N ILE A 57 -10.01 -10.99 -5.09
CA ILE A 57 -9.07 -11.43 -4.05
C ILE A 57 -9.06 -10.35 -2.98
N VAL A 58 -9.49 -10.66 -1.75
CA VAL A 58 -9.58 -9.69 -0.64
C VAL A 58 -8.87 -10.28 0.57
N MET A 59 -7.92 -9.53 1.13
CA MET A 59 -7.14 -9.95 2.28
C MET A 59 -7.05 -8.84 3.32
N GLY A 60 -7.17 -9.21 4.61
CA GLY A 60 -7.04 -8.25 5.70
C GLY A 60 -8.00 -8.48 6.85
N SER A 61 -8.63 -7.43 7.36
CA SER A 61 -9.60 -7.51 8.46
C SER A 61 -10.71 -6.49 8.26
N SER A 62 -11.97 -6.94 8.36
CA SER A 62 -13.17 -6.09 8.28
C SER A 62 -13.22 -5.20 7.03
N CYS A 63 -12.64 -5.66 5.94
CA CYS A 63 -12.58 -4.93 4.66
C CYS A 63 -13.32 -5.67 3.56
N SER A 64 -13.64 -4.96 2.49
CA SER A 64 -14.41 -5.50 1.36
C SER A 64 -13.75 -5.19 0.02
N GLY A 65 -13.94 -6.09 -0.94
CA GLY A 65 -13.50 -5.89 -2.32
C GLY A 65 -14.25 -4.75 -3.01
N VAL A 66 -13.55 -3.99 -3.83
CA VAL A 66 -14.07 -2.75 -4.45
C VAL A 66 -14.68 -2.98 -5.84
N ALA A 67 -14.14 -3.89 -6.64
CA ALA A 67 -14.61 -4.16 -8.00
C ALA A 67 -14.36 -5.62 -8.42
N ALA A 68 -14.97 -6.07 -9.50
CA ALA A 68 -14.65 -7.37 -10.10
C ALA A 68 -13.20 -7.40 -10.60
N THR A 69 -12.60 -8.59 -10.58
CA THR A 69 -11.23 -8.82 -11.08
C THR A 69 -10.19 -7.92 -10.40
N THR A 70 -10.32 -7.71 -9.09
CA THR A 70 -9.34 -6.91 -8.31
C THR A 70 -8.71 -7.72 -7.19
N VAL A 71 -7.49 -7.38 -6.83
CA VAL A 71 -6.92 -7.70 -5.52
C VAL A 71 -7.05 -6.47 -4.60
N THR A 72 -7.49 -6.70 -3.36
CA THR A 72 -7.67 -5.68 -2.33
C THR A 72 -7.01 -6.13 -1.05
N PHE A 73 -6.17 -5.27 -0.47
CA PHE A 73 -5.68 -5.42 0.90
C PHE A 73 -6.26 -4.33 1.79
N GLY A 74 -6.65 -4.65 3.02
CA GLY A 74 -7.21 -3.62 3.87
C GLY A 74 -7.49 -3.98 5.32
N VAL A 75 -7.71 -2.93 6.11
CA VAL A 75 -8.23 -2.99 7.49
C VAL A 75 -9.36 -1.97 7.59
N GLY A 76 -10.57 -2.44 7.88
CA GLY A 76 -11.77 -1.60 7.86
C GLY A 76 -11.98 -0.95 6.49
N SER A 77 -12.21 0.35 6.48
CA SER A 77 -12.36 1.16 5.24
C SER A 77 -11.03 1.56 4.59
N ASN A 78 -9.90 1.35 5.28
CA ASN A 78 -8.58 1.65 4.72
C ASN A 78 -8.14 0.50 3.81
N THR A 79 -8.31 0.66 2.50
CA THR A 79 -8.00 -0.36 1.51
C THR A 79 -7.09 0.17 0.41
N ALA A 80 -6.24 -0.71 -0.12
CA ALA A 80 -5.52 -0.50 -1.37
C ALA A 80 -5.92 -1.61 -2.34
N SER A 81 -6.21 -1.27 -3.57
CA SER A 81 -6.64 -2.22 -4.60
C SER A 81 -5.86 -2.03 -5.90
N LEU A 82 -5.75 -3.14 -6.64
CA LEU A 82 -5.17 -3.20 -7.98
C LEU A 82 -6.10 -4.03 -8.87
N GLY A 83 -6.44 -3.51 -10.05
CA GLY A 83 -7.16 -4.24 -11.08
C GLY A 83 -6.28 -5.35 -11.67
N LEU A 84 -6.88 -6.50 -11.97
CA LEU A 84 -6.20 -7.64 -12.60
C LEU A 84 -6.73 -7.89 -14.02
N ASP A 85 -7.28 -6.87 -14.65
CA ASP A 85 -7.81 -6.90 -16.02
C ASP A 85 -6.78 -6.54 -17.10
N GLY A 86 -5.55 -6.22 -16.68
CA GLY A 86 -4.43 -5.85 -17.55
C GLY A 86 -4.34 -4.35 -17.86
N SER A 87 -5.23 -3.52 -17.33
CA SER A 87 -5.21 -2.06 -17.52
C SER A 87 -4.56 -1.30 -16.37
N ASP A 88 -4.64 -1.82 -15.14
CA ASP A 88 -4.07 -1.19 -13.96
C ASP A 88 -2.58 -1.46 -13.83
N THR A 89 -1.82 -0.41 -13.56
CA THR A 89 -0.36 -0.47 -13.36
C THR A 89 0.07 0.02 -11.98
N SER A 90 -0.87 0.45 -11.13
CA SER A 90 -0.58 1.00 -9.80
C SER A 90 -1.70 0.70 -8.80
N TRP A 91 -1.32 0.65 -7.52
CA TRP A 91 -2.27 0.52 -6.43
C TRP A 91 -3.10 1.79 -6.28
N ALA A 92 -4.40 1.64 -6.19
CA ALA A 92 -5.34 2.73 -5.90
C ALA A 92 -5.75 2.72 -4.41
N ALA A 93 -5.84 3.89 -3.80
CA ALA A 93 -6.45 4.06 -2.49
C ALA A 93 -7.97 3.79 -2.56
N ALA A 94 -8.61 3.61 -1.40
CA ALA A 94 -10.03 3.26 -1.28
C ALA A 94 -10.98 4.18 -2.05
N SER A 95 -10.72 5.48 -2.07
CA SER A 95 -11.49 6.47 -2.86
C SER A 95 -10.77 7.81 -2.96
N SER A 96 -11.07 8.57 -4.01
CA SER A 96 -10.69 9.99 -4.15
C SER A 96 -11.88 10.86 -4.59
N ASP A 97 -13.11 10.39 -4.35
CA ASP A 97 -14.35 11.08 -4.68
C ASP A 97 -14.49 12.37 -3.86
N GLU A 98 -14.79 13.49 -4.56
CA GLU A 98 -14.95 14.81 -3.94
C GLU A 98 -16.03 14.82 -2.85
N ARG A 99 -17.11 14.06 -3.03
CA ARG A 99 -18.22 13.96 -2.07
C ARG A 99 -17.84 13.39 -0.70
N LEU A 100 -16.66 12.76 -0.61
CA LEU A 100 -16.09 12.20 0.61
C LEU A 100 -15.03 13.10 1.25
N LYS A 101 -14.83 14.30 0.72
CA LYS A 101 -13.78 15.23 1.13
C LYS A 101 -14.39 16.57 1.53
N GLU A 102 -13.75 17.22 2.48
CA GLU A 102 -14.07 18.58 2.92
C GLU A 102 -12.79 19.43 3.00
N ASN A 103 -12.94 20.74 3.11
CA ASN A 103 -11.83 21.70 3.23
C ASN A 103 -10.78 21.53 2.11
N ILE A 104 -11.26 21.38 0.87
CA ILE A 104 -10.39 21.15 -0.30
C ILE A 104 -9.68 22.46 -0.65
N GLU A 105 -8.36 22.46 -0.49
CA GLU A 105 -7.48 23.59 -0.82
C GLU A 105 -6.40 23.18 -1.80
N THR A 106 -5.87 24.15 -2.55
CA THR A 106 -4.71 23.92 -3.42
C THR A 106 -3.47 23.68 -2.57
N SER A 107 -2.72 22.61 -2.88
CA SER A 107 -1.46 22.29 -2.19
C SER A 107 -0.48 23.46 -2.26
N LYS A 108 0.16 23.74 -1.14
CA LYS A 108 1.26 24.74 -1.05
C LYS A 108 2.61 24.17 -1.45
N LEU A 109 2.76 22.83 -1.39
CA LEU A 109 3.99 22.15 -1.79
C LEU A 109 4.08 22.07 -3.32
N GLY A 110 5.18 22.57 -3.87
CA GLY A 110 5.44 22.61 -5.30
C GLY A 110 6.95 22.63 -5.60
N LEU A 111 7.38 23.48 -6.52
CA LEU A 111 8.73 23.53 -7.06
C LEU A 111 9.81 23.70 -5.99
N ASN A 112 9.58 24.57 -5.01
CA ASN A 112 10.56 24.81 -3.94
C ASN A 112 10.83 23.54 -3.12
N PHE A 113 9.78 22.80 -2.75
CA PHE A 113 9.91 21.54 -2.03
C PHE A 113 10.71 20.52 -2.85
N ILE A 114 10.39 20.37 -4.13
CA ILE A 114 11.09 19.44 -5.03
C ILE A 114 12.57 19.82 -5.21
N ASN A 115 12.89 21.11 -5.32
CA ASN A 115 14.27 21.59 -5.48
C ASN A 115 15.13 21.35 -4.24
N ASP A 116 14.54 21.26 -3.06
CA ASP A 116 15.26 20.97 -1.82
C ASP A 116 15.56 19.46 -1.64
N LEU A 117 14.87 18.58 -2.38
CA LEU A 117 15.14 17.14 -2.34
C LEU A 117 16.38 16.80 -3.17
N ARG A 118 17.16 15.84 -2.69
CA ARG A 118 18.38 15.36 -3.37
C ARG A 118 18.22 13.88 -3.79
N PRO A 119 17.89 13.60 -5.06
CA PRO A 119 17.97 12.26 -5.60
C PRO A 119 19.42 11.75 -5.58
N VAL A 120 19.62 10.50 -5.21
CA VAL A 120 20.94 9.90 -5.07
C VAL A 120 21.03 8.52 -5.71
N ASN A 121 22.24 8.15 -6.12
CA ASN A 121 22.59 6.76 -6.38
C ASN A 121 23.35 6.24 -5.16
N TYR A 122 23.07 5.00 -4.75
CA TYR A 122 23.71 4.38 -3.59
C TYR A 122 23.85 2.87 -3.76
N ASN A 123 24.68 2.27 -2.92
CA ASN A 123 24.80 0.83 -2.81
C ASN A 123 24.45 0.39 -1.39
N TRP A 124 23.82 -0.77 -1.26
CA TRP A 124 23.57 -1.35 0.05
C TRP A 124 24.89 -1.80 0.70
N LYS A 125 25.04 -1.51 1.98
CA LYS A 125 26.16 -2.01 2.79
C LYS A 125 26.05 -3.51 2.99
N LYS A 126 27.18 -4.16 3.32
CA LYS A 126 27.18 -5.49 3.91
C LYS A 126 26.59 -5.44 5.32
N ALA A 127 25.96 -6.51 5.75
CA ALA A 127 25.30 -6.55 7.05
C ALA A 127 26.26 -6.36 8.23
N LYS A 128 27.55 -6.73 8.07
CA LYS A 128 28.60 -6.46 9.06
C LYS A 128 29.04 -4.99 9.16
N ASP A 129 28.76 -4.18 8.13
CA ASP A 129 29.23 -2.80 7.98
C ASP A 129 28.15 -1.75 8.36
N VAL A 130 26.97 -2.20 8.82
CA VAL A 130 25.97 -1.31 9.42
C VAL A 130 26.22 -1.14 10.92
N PRO A 131 25.69 -0.08 11.55
CA PRO A 131 25.80 0.10 13.00
C PRO A 131 25.30 -1.13 13.78
N VAL A 132 26.02 -1.49 14.86
CA VAL A 132 25.75 -2.72 15.62
C VAL A 132 24.41 -2.73 16.36
N ASP A 133 23.85 -1.56 16.59
CA ASP A 133 22.53 -1.35 17.21
C ASP A 133 21.37 -1.44 16.22
N MET A 134 21.66 -1.57 14.94
CA MET A 134 20.61 -1.74 13.91
C MET A 134 20.16 -3.20 13.77
N PRO A 135 18.86 -3.47 13.59
CA PRO A 135 18.34 -4.83 13.39
C PRO A 135 18.95 -5.58 12.20
N GLN A 136 19.50 -4.84 11.23
CA GLN A 136 20.12 -5.39 10.03
C GLN A 136 21.56 -5.80 10.21
N TYR A 137 22.19 -5.48 11.38
CA TYR A 137 23.55 -5.90 11.67
C TYR A 137 23.65 -7.42 11.82
N LYS A 138 24.69 -8.00 11.21
CA LYS A 138 25.05 -9.41 11.39
C LYS A 138 26.57 -9.52 11.41
N GLU A 139 27.11 -9.91 12.56
CA GLU A 139 28.54 -10.04 12.75
C GLU A 139 29.18 -10.95 11.69
N GLY A 140 30.24 -10.46 11.06
CA GLY A 140 31.00 -11.19 10.04
C GLY A 140 30.26 -11.47 8.72
N SER A 141 29.02 -11.05 8.55
CA SER A 141 28.25 -11.32 7.34
C SER A 141 28.75 -10.48 6.17
N GLU A 142 29.14 -11.14 5.10
CA GLU A 142 29.50 -10.52 3.80
C GLU A 142 28.27 -10.22 2.92
N GLU A 143 27.11 -10.73 3.32
CA GLU A 143 25.86 -10.49 2.58
C GLU A 143 25.40 -9.04 2.73
N PRO A 144 24.85 -8.45 1.67
CA PRO A 144 24.27 -7.12 1.74
C PRO A 144 23.03 -7.10 2.64
N VAL A 145 22.78 -5.98 3.28
CA VAL A 145 21.55 -5.79 4.04
C VAL A 145 20.32 -5.96 3.13
N LEU A 146 19.21 -6.44 3.67
CA LEU A 146 17.92 -6.61 3.00
C LEU A 146 17.93 -7.55 1.77
N GLY A 147 18.98 -8.38 1.59
CA GLY A 147 19.05 -9.38 0.52
C GLY A 147 19.22 -8.82 -0.89
N PHE A 148 19.59 -7.54 -1.02
CA PHE A 148 19.90 -6.95 -2.33
C PHE A 148 21.26 -7.42 -2.87
N GLU A 149 21.42 -7.36 -4.19
CA GLU A 149 22.68 -7.73 -4.83
C GLU A 149 23.79 -6.73 -4.47
N TYR A 150 24.89 -7.23 -3.87
CA TYR A 150 26.02 -6.39 -3.49
C TYR A 150 26.68 -5.73 -4.71
N GLY A 151 27.01 -4.44 -4.57
CA GLY A 151 27.68 -3.68 -5.63
C GLY A 151 26.73 -3.13 -6.71
N LYS A 152 25.46 -3.50 -6.74
CA LYS A 152 24.48 -2.86 -7.63
C LYS A 152 24.09 -1.49 -7.11
N SER A 153 24.27 -0.49 -7.97
CA SER A 153 23.79 0.87 -7.71
C SER A 153 22.26 0.92 -7.74
N GLN A 154 21.68 1.54 -6.73
CA GLN A 154 20.28 1.85 -6.60
C GLN A 154 20.07 3.35 -6.81
N HIS A 155 18.83 3.74 -7.10
CA HIS A 155 18.43 5.14 -7.24
C HIS A 155 17.29 5.44 -6.27
N GLY A 156 17.34 6.58 -5.59
CA GLY A 156 16.31 6.95 -4.61
C GLY A 156 16.72 8.15 -3.76
N PHE A 157 16.28 8.17 -2.52
CA PHE A 157 16.51 9.24 -1.56
C PHE A 157 17.16 8.72 -0.27
N ILE A 158 17.75 9.63 0.51
CA ILE A 158 18.18 9.38 1.88
C ILE A 158 17.08 9.86 2.84
N ALA A 159 16.51 8.96 3.63
CA ALA A 159 15.35 9.24 4.47
C ALA A 159 15.59 10.40 5.46
N GLN A 160 16.79 10.50 6.04
CA GLN A 160 17.18 11.59 6.94
C GLN A 160 17.18 12.97 6.23
N GLU A 161 17.61 13.03 4.98
CA GLU A 161 17.59 14.25 4.17
C GLU A 161 16.14 14.62 3.81
N CYS A 162 15.33 13.64 3.46
CA CYS A 162 13.89 13.83 3.20
C CYS A 162 13.17 14.37 4.45
N LYS A 163 13.51 13.85 5.64
CA LYS A 163 12.97 14.38 6.91
C LYS A 163 13.32 15.85 7.09
N ALA A 164 14.56 16.22 6.90
CA ALA A 164 15.00 17.61 7.05
C ALA A 164 14.26 18.56 6.09
N VAL A 165 13.99 18.12 4.86
CA VAL A 165 13.17 18.88 3.91
C VAL A 165 11.72 18.94 4.39
N GLN A 166 11.12 17.82 4.79
CA GLN A 166 9.75 17.79 5.31
C GLN A 166 9.58 18.73 6.51
N ASP A 167 10.52 18.70 7.47
CA ASP A 167 10.50 19.57 8.65
C ASP A 167 10.60 21.08 8.28
N LYS A 168 11.37 21.42 7.24
CA LYS A 168 11.49 22.80 6.72
C LYS A 168 10.15 23.37 6.24
N TYR A 169 9.26 22.52 5.72
CA TYR A 169 7.94 22.90 5.19
C TYR A 169 6.78 22.51 6.12
N ALA A 170 7.04 22.27 7.41
CA ALA A 170 6.05 21.76 8.36
C ALA A 170 4.75 22.59 8.41
N ASP A 171 4.84 23.92 8.31
CA ASP A 171 3.69 24.83 8.33
C ASP A 171 2.81 24.76 7.06
N ASP A 172 3.35 24.20 5.97
CA ASP A 172 2.66 24.06 4.67
C ASP A 172 2.19 22.65 4.39
N LEU A 173 2.54 21.69 5.27
CA LEU A 173 2.17 20.30 5.13
C LEU A 173 0.76 20.03 5.62
N ALA A 174 0.03 19.18 4.90
CA ALA A 174 -1.14 18.53 5.46
C ALA A 174 -0.71 17.46 6.48
N ASP A 175 -1.45 17.28 7.56
CA ASP A 175 -1.16 16.31 8.64
C ASP A 175 -1.00 14.86 8.13
N GLY A 176 -1.63 14.53 7.00
CA GLY A 176 -1.54 13.23 6.35
C GLY A 176 -0.41 13.07 5.31
N PHE A 177 0.51 14.04 5.21
CA PHE A 177 1.63 13.94 4.27
C PHE A 177 2.74 13.04 4.84
N ASN A 178 2.62 11.75 4.62
CA ASN A 178 3.54 10.72 5.11
C ASN A 178 4.63 10.42 4.06
N PHE A 179 5.41 11.39 3.66
CA PHE A 179 6.54 11.20 2.75
C PHE A 179 7.72 10.50 3.44
N TRP A 180 8.07 10.96 4.64
CA TRP A 180 9.04 10.30 5.52
C TRP A 180 8.32 9.55 6.64
N ILE A 181 8.80 8.33 6.94
CA ILE A 181 8.22 7.45 7.94
C ILE A 181 9.34 6.82 8.76
N GLU A 182 9.23 6.87 10.10
CA GLU A 182 10.04 6.10 11.02
C GLU A 182 9.28 4.84 11.43
N LYS A 183 9.95 3.70 11.35
CA LYS A 183 9.39 2.41 11.75
C LYS A 183 9.62 2.18 13.25
N GLU A 184 8.90 1.21 13.82
CA GLU A 184 9.02 0.82 15.24
C GLU A 184 10.44 0.40 15.63
N ASP A 185 11.23 -0.11 14.71
CA ASP A 185 12.64 -0.51 14.90
C ASP A 185 13.63 0.65 14.74
N GLY A 186 13.17 1.88 14.59
CA GLY A 186 13.97 3.10 14.38
C GLY A 186 14.56 3.25 12.99
N THR A 187 14.32 2.29 12.07
CA THR A 187 14.71 2.49 10.66
C THR A 187 13.76 3.45 9.97
N GLN A 188 14.27 4.19 9.01
CA GLN A 188 13.52 5.21 8.29
C GLN A 188 13.30 4.82 6.83
N THR A 189 12.16 5.22 6.29
CA THR A 189 11.79 4.96 4.89
C THR A 189 11.15 6.19 4.26
N VAL A 190 11.09 6.19 2.93
CA VAL A 190 10.47 7.24 2.12
C VAL A 190 9.33 6.62 1.31
N ALA A 191 8.20 7.29 1.28
CA ALA A 191 7.02 6.91 0.49
C ALA A 191 6.94 7.78 -0.77
N ASP A 192 7.71 7.42 -1.80
CA ASP A 192 7.91 8.21 -3.03
C ASP A 192 6.58 8.55 -3.74
N GLY A 193 5.56 7.70 -3.63
CA GLY A 193 4.25 7.94 -4.22
C GLY A 193 3.57 9.23 -3.75
N ASN A 194 3.88 9.69 -2.54
CA ASN A 194 3.35 10.94 -1.98
C ASN A 194 3.92 12.20 -2.66
N LEU A 195 4.99 12.05 -3.44
CA LEU A 195 5.53 13.15 -4.25
C LEU A 195 4.74 13.44 -5.53
N ILE A 196 3.88 12.53 -5.98
CA ILE A 196 3.16 12.70 -7.26
C ILE A 196 2.36 14.01 -7.31
N PRO A 197 1.50 14.35 -6.33
CA PRO A 197 0.78 15.63 -6.36
C PRO A 197 1.71 16.86 -6.28
N VAL A 198 2.81 16.75 -5.52
CA VAL A 198 3.82 17.81 -5.37
C VAL A 198 4.55 18.03 -6.69
N LEU A 199 4.91 16.96 -7.39
CA LEU A 199 5.54 17.02 -8.72
C LEU A 199 4.59 17.63 -9.76
N VAL A 200 3.30 17.29 -9.73
CA VAL A 200 2.30 17.92 -10.61
C VAL A 200 2.26 19.43 -10.39
N LYS A 201 2.21 19.86 -9.11
CA LYS A 201 2.24 21.29 -8.76
C LYS A 201 3.53 21.97 -9.20
N ALA A 202 4.69 21.33 -8.99
CA ALA A 202 5.98 21.84 -9.42
C ALA A 202 6.05 22.04 -10.95
N VAL A 203 5.56 21.09 -11.73
CA VAL A 203 5.48 21.21 -13.20
C VAL A 203 4.54 22.34 -13.62
N GLN A 204 3.41 22.52 -12.95
CA GLN A 204 2.49 23.64 -13.21
C GLN A 204 3.17 24.99 -12.97
N GLU A 205 3.96 25.12 -11.89
CA GLU A 205 4.72 26.34 -11.56
C GLU A 205 5.85 26.64 -12.57
N LEU A 206 6.44 25.61 -13.17
CA LEU A 206 7.44 25.78 -14.24
C LEU A 206 6.80 26.19 -15.59
N SER A 207 5.50 25.97 -15.75
CA SER A 207 4.79 26.21 -17.03
C SER A 207 4.09 27.58 -17.10
N THR A 208 4.16 28.36 -15.99
CA THR A 208 3.59 29.71 -15.89
C THR A 208 4.67 30.76 -15.99
#